data_1c900ddc3217c4382099cdae6de62363
#
_entry.id   1c900ddc3217c4382099cdae6de62363
#
_cell.length_a   1.000
_cell.length_b   1.000
_cell.length_c   1.000
_cell.angle_alpha   90.00
_cell.angle_beta   90.00
_cell.angle_gamma   90.00
#
_symmetry.space_group_name_H-M   'P 1'
#
loop_
_entity.id
_entity.type
_entity.pdbx_description
1 polymer ?
#
loop_
_entity_poly.entity_id
_entity_poly.type
_entity_poly.pdbx_seq_one_letter_code
_entity_poly.pdbx_strand_id
1 'polypeptide(L)'
;EKILIDYSEMFWKKHDEMMAKKFGFEKLERYDADFFTSWQKLMEEISTDYTLFFSQLESLEEGSDIIEHFKNSFYQNLNKDQETLVIEFVENYRQRLSYNQISKEDSRKIMQKTNPKFVLRNYLLYDCIAEMEEGKTELFDKLWNALQKPYEEIYPEFSVKRPEKYEGVVGCSSLSCSS
;
A
#
# COMPACT_ATOMS: atom_id res chain seq x y z
N GLU A 1 -10.25 -10.46 31.43
CA GLU A 1 -9.01 -11.00 30.82
C GLU A 1 -9.30 -11.91 29.63
N LYS A 2 -10.22 -12.92 29.74
CA LYS A 2 -10.55 -13.82 28.62
C LYS A 2 -11.01 -13.07 27.37
N ILE A 3 -11.87 -12.05 27.50
CA ILE A 3 -12.36 -11.22 26.36
C ILE A 3 -11.21 -10.50 25.61
N LEU A 4 -10.20 -10.04 26.33
CA LEU A 4 -9.04 -9.36 25.70
C LEU A 4 -8.14 -10.35 24.95
N ILE A 5 -7.98 -11.57 25.47
CA ILE A 5 -7.22 -12.63 24.79
C ILE A 5 -7.95 -13.06 23.52
N ASP A 6 -9.25 -13.39 23.64
CA ASP A 6 -10.09 -13.80 22.51
C ASP A 6 -10.13 -12.70 21.42
N TYR A 7 -10.16 -11.40 21.82
CA TYR A 7 -10.09 -10.26 20.89
C TYR A 7 -8.74 -10.21 20.15
N SER A 8 -7.63 -10.36 20.88
CA SER A 8 -6.30 -10.34 20.27
C SER A 8 -6.13 -11.44 19.22
N GLU A 9 -6.51 -12.67 19.54
CA GLU A 9 -6.44 -13.80 18.60
C GLU A 9 -7.31 -13.56 17.36
N MET A 10 -8.54 -13.07 17.56
CA MET A 10 -9.46 -12.76 16.46
C MET A 10 -8.92 -11.62 15.58
N PHE A 11 -8.35 -10.57 16.20
CA PHE A 11 -7.78 -9.45 15.49
C PHE A 11 -6.63 -9.88 14.57
N TRP A 12 -5.64 -10.62 15.11
CA TRP A 12 -4.50 -11.06 14.32
C TRP A 12 -4.91 -12.02 13.20
N LYS A 13 -5.83 -12.93 13.49
CA LYS A 13 -6.39 -13.80 12.44
C LYS A 13 -7.02 -13.01 11.31
N LYS A 14 -7.83 -11.99 11.62
CA LYS A 14 -8.47 -11.12 10.62
C LYS A 14 -7.46 -10.25 9.88
N HIS A 15 -6.44 -9.76 10.58
CA HIS A 15 -5.34 -9.04 9.97
C HIS A 15 -4.62 -9.90 8.94
N ASP A 16 -4.24 -11.13 9.28
CA ASP A 16 -3.51 -12.02 8.38
C ASP A 16 -4.37 -12.48 7.20
N GLU A 17 -5.67 -12.74 7.42
CA GLU A 17 -6.63 -13.00 6.34
C GLU A 17 -6.74 -11.81 5.37
N MET A 18 -6.71 -10.58 5.86
CA MET A 18 -6.69 -9.37 5.04
C MET A 18 -5.36 -9.25 4.29
N MET A 19 -4.23 -9.45 4.96
CA MET A 19 -2.90 -9.39 4.33
C MET A 19 -2.76 -10.43 3.22
N ALA A 20 -3.22 -11.66 3.42
CA ALA A 20 -3.24 -12.68 2.38
C ALA A 20 -3.99 -12.19 1.13
N LYS A 21 -5.15 -11.57 1.29
CA LYS A 21 -5.92 -10.99 0.17
C LYS A 21 -5.21 -9.81 -0.49
N LYS A 22 -4.52 -8.96 0.29
CA LYS A 22 -3.73 -7.84 -0.26
C LYS A 22 -2.62 -8.33 -1.19
N PHE A 23 -2.03 -9.48 -0.88
CA PHE A 23 -1.04 -10.15 -1.73
C PHE A 23 -1.66 -11.06 -2.81
N GLY A 24 -2.96 -11.14 -2.92
CA GLY A 24 -3.64 -11.99 -3.91
C GLY A 24 -3.56 -13.48 -3.60
N PHE A 25 -3.31 -13.86 -2.36
CA PHE A 25 -3.33 -15.26 -1.94
C PHE A 25 -4.77 -15.75 -1.86
N GLU A 26 -5.02 -16.94 -2.41
CA GLU A 26 -6.35 -17.57 -2.40
C GLU A 26 -6.86 -17.78 -0.97
N LYS A 27 -5.98 -18.20 -0.07
CA LYS A 27 -6.24 -18.43 1.34
C LYS A 27 -4.98 -18.22 2.19
N LEU A 28 -5.20 -17.95 3.46
CA LEU A 28 -4.13 -17.89 4.45
C LEU A 28 -3.61 -19.30 4.76
N GLU A 29 -2.28 -19.46 4.71
CA GLU A 29 -1.59 -20.70 5.09
C GLU A 29 -0.70 -20.47 6.32
N ARG A 30 -0.36 -21.54 7.04
CA ARG A 30 0.42 -21.43 8.28
C ARG A 30 1.83 -20.85 8.06
N TYR A 31 2.42 -21.08 6.90
CA TYR A 31 3.74 -20.58 6.54
C TYR A 31 3.73 -19.12 6.06
N ASP A 32 2.57 -18.49 5.92
CA ASP A 32 2.46 -17.08 5.52
C ASP A 32 2.94 -16.12 6.62
N ALA A 33 3.03 -16.56 7.87
CA ALA A 33 3.53 -15.75 8.97
C ALA A 33 4.97 -15.25 8.72
N ASP A 34 5.85 -16.12 8.22
CA ASP A 34 7.23 -15.76 7.89
C ASP A 34 7.27 -14.80 6.70
N PHE A 35 6.39 -14.99 5.72
CA PHE A 35 6.25 -14.08 4.58
C PHE A 35 5.79 -12.68 5.05
N PHE A 36 4.80 -12.59 5.93
CA PHE A 36 4.35 -11.30 6.46
C PHE A 36 5.40 -10.63 7.35
N THR A 37 6.20 -11.40 8.08
CA THR A 37 7.35 -10.87 8.82
C THR A 37 8.40 -10.29 7.87
N SER A 38 8.69 -10.95 6.75
CA SER A 38 9.61 -10.43 5.74
C SER A 38 9.09 -9.15 5.08
N TRP A 39 7.78 -9.07 4.85
CA TRP A 39 7.11 -7.86 4.39
C TRP A 39 7.26 -6.68 5.37
N GLN A 40 7.01 -6.92 6.66
CA GLN A 40 7.17 -5.89 7.69
C GLN A 40 8.61 -5.37 7.74
N LYS A 41 9.58 -6.29 7.73
CA LYS A 41 11.00 -5.93 7.67
C LYS A 41 11.34 -5.10 6.43
N LEU A 42 10.81 -5.46 5.26
CA LEU A 42 11.00 -4.67 4.04
C LEU A 42 10.47 -3.25 4.21
N MET A 43 9.28 -3.09 4.81
CA MET A 43 8.66 -1.76 5.03
C MET A 43 9.40 -0.92 6.08
N GLU A 44 10.10 -1.54 7.03
CA GLU A 44 10.94 -0.85 8.00
C GLU A 44 12.28 -0.38 7.39
N GLU A 45 12.87 -1.16 6.49
CA GLU A 45 14.18 -0.88 5.88
C GLU A 45 14.10 0.08 4.69
N ILE A 46 12.94 0.17 4.04
CA ILE A 46 12.75 0.95 2.83
C ILE A 46 11.63 1.96 3.01
N SER A 47 11.97 3.24 2.83
CA SER A 47 10.95 4.30 2.80
C SER A 47 10.13 4.18 1.52
N THR A 48 8.94 3.59 1.62
CA THR A 48 8.06 3.34 0.46
C THR A 48 6.63 3.82 0.70
N ASP A 49 5.96 4.16 -0.38
CA ASP A 49 4.53 4.41 -0.38
C ASP A 49 3.78 3.07 -0.43
N TYR A 50 3.15 2.73 0.68
CA TYR A 50 2.45 1.46 0.88
C TYR A 50 1.36 1.21 -0.17
N THR A 51 0.56 2.22 -0.51
CA THR A 51 -0.53 2.09 -1.48
C THR A 51 0.00 1.86 -2.89
N LEU A 52 1.02 2.63 -3.28
CA LEU A 52 1.66 2.48 -4.59
C LEU A 52 2.38 1.15 -4.72
N PHE A 53 3.05 0.69 -3.67
CA PHE A 53 3.72 -0.62 -3.70
C PHE A 53 2.73 -1.74 -4.01
N PHE A 54 1.58 -1.80 -3.34
CA PHE A 54 0.56 -2.80 -3.63
C PHE A 54 -0.08 -2.62 -5.03
N SER A 55 -0.25 -1.39 -5.51
CA SER A 55 -0.72 -1.14 -6.87
C SER A 55 0.26 -1.65 -7.92
N GLN A 56 1.56 -1.46 -7.69
CA GLN A 56 2.62 -1.97 -8.57
C GLN A 56 2.76 -3.49 -8.46
N LEU A 57 2.63 -4.06 -7.25
CA LEU A 57 2.65 -5.51 -7.07
C LEU A 57 1.53 -6.21 -7.83
N GLU A 58 0.33 -5.59 -7.90
CA GLU A 58 -0.80 -6.09 -8.67
C GLU A 58 -0.50 -6.15 -10.18
N SER A 59 0.25 -5.19 -10.70
CA SER A 59 0.60 -5.08 -12.12
C SER A 59 1.93 -5.75 -12.49
N LEU A 60 2.58 -6.43 -11.55
CA LEU A 60 3.89 -7.05 -11.78
C LEU A 60 3.77 -8.21 -12.78
N GLU A 61 4.48 -8.09 -13.90
CA GLU A 61 4.56 -9.12 -14.92
C GLU A 61 5.81 -10.01 -14.73
N GLU A 62 5.76 -11.20 -15.31
CA GLU A 62 6.87 -12.13 -15.29
C GLU A 62 8.03 -11.60 -16.16
N GLY A 63 9.26 -11.60 -15.63
CA GLY A 63 10.44 -11.08 -16.33
C GLY A 63 10.63 -9.56 -16.27
N SER A 64 9.75 -8.81 -15.58
CA SER A 64 9.96 -7.39 -15.33
C SER A 64 11.23 -7.15 -14.50
N ASP A 65 11.95 -6.06 -14.81
CA ASP A 65 12.96 -5.52 -13.89
C ASP A 65 12.25 -5.06 -12.61
N ILE A 66 12.53 -5.73 -11.50
CA ILE A 66 11.84 -5.54 -10.24
C ILE A 66 12.07 -4.11 -9.72
N ILE A 67 13.31 -3.64 -9.71
CA ILE A 67 13.62 -2.32 -9.13
C ILE A 67 13.00 -1.21 -9.97
N GLU A 68 13.11 -1.28 -11.28
CA GLU A 68 12.50 -0.30 -12.19
C GLU A 68 10.97 -0.31 -12.06
N HIS A 69 10.35 -1.50 -11.90
CA HIS A 69 8.90 -1.64 -11.74
C HIS A 69 8.39 -0.94 -10.48
N PHE A 70 9.10 -1.06 -9.34
CA PHE A 70 8.69 -0.49 -8.06
C PHE A 70 9.24 0.92 -7.78
N LYS A 71 10.06 1.50 -8.65
CA LYS A 71 10.75 2.79 -8.40
C LYS A 71 9.83 3.93 -7.99
N ASN A 72 8.61 3.97 -8.53
CA ASN A 72 7.65 5.04 -8.23
C ASN A 72 7.04 4.93 -6.83
N SER A 73 7.17 3.79 -6.15
CA SER A 73 6.75 3.63 -4.77
C SER A 73 7.82 4.05 -3.76
N PHE A 74 9.09 4.12 -4.15
CA PHE A 74 10.18 4.46 -3.23
C PHE A 74 10.33 5.98 -3.09
N TYR A 75 10.46 6.45 -1.85
CA TYR A 75 10.71 7.87 -1.55
C TYR A 75 12.16 8.26 -1.79
N GLN A 76 13.09 7.29 -1.78
CA GLN A 76 14.53 7.50 -1.94
C GLN A 76 15.09 6.48 -2.93
N ASN A 77 16.24 6.79 -3.53
CA ASN A 77 17.00 5.81 -4.29
C ASN A 77 17.50 4.71 -3.35
N LEU A 78 17.31 3.47 -3.75
CA LEU A 78 17.76 2.33 -2.98
C LEU A 78 19.28 2.15 -3.11
N ASN A 79 19.93 1.73 -2.03
CA ASN A 79 21.27 1.19 -2.10
C ASN A 79 21.23 -0.30 -2.50
N LYS A 80 22.38 -0.91 -2.78
CA LYS A 80 22.47 -2.30 -3.26
C LYS A 80 21.87 -3.33 -2.30
N ASP A 81 22.02 -3.11 -0.99
CA ASP A 81 21.48 -4.05 0.00
C ASP A 81 19.94 -3.96 0.03
N GLN A 82 19.39 -2.75 -0.10
CA GLN A 82 17.96 -2.51 -0.20
C GLN A 82 17.38 -3.07 -1.51
N GLU A 83 18.07 -2.88 -2.65
CA GLU A 83 17.68 -3.50 -3.91
C GLU A 83 17.62 -5.02 -3.80
N THR A 84 18.64 -5.63 -3.18
CA THR A 84 18.67 -7.08 -2.94
C THR A 84 17.49 -7.51 -2.09
N LEU A 85 17.17 -6.77 -1.03
CA LEU A 85 16.04 -7.07 -0.15
C LEU A 85 14.71 -7.03 -0.88
N VAL A 86 14.51 -6.03 -1.78
CA VAL A 86 13.29 -5.94 -2.62
C VAL A 86 13.20 -7.13 -3.57
N ILE A 87 14.31 -7.47 -4.24
CA ILE A 87 14.36 -8.58 -5.19
C ILE A 87 14.02 -9.90 -4.48
N GLU A 88 14.68 -10.20 -3.36
CA GLU A 88 14.43 -11.39 -2.57
C GLU A 88 12.97 -11.48 -2.10
N PHE A 89 12.42 -10.37 -1.63
CA PHE A 89 11.01 -10.32 -1.22
C PHE A 89 10.08 -10.64 -2.40
N VAL A 90 10.30 -10.04 -3.56
CA VAL A 90 9.46 -10.24 -4.75
C VAL A 90 9.58 -11.68 -5.27
N GLU A 91 10.76 -12.28 -5.23
CA GLU A 91 10.93 -13.69 -5.60
C GLU A 91 10.20 -14.63 -4.62
N ASN A 92 10.28 -14.38 -3.33
CA ASN A 92 9.52 -15.10 -2.31
C ASN A 92 8.00 -14.93 -2.52
N TYR A 93 7.56 -13.73 -2.88
CA TYR A 93 6.16 -13.46 -3.24
C TYR A 93 5.71 -14.29 -4.45
N ARG A 94 6.51 -14.30 -5.53
CA ARG A 94 6.23 -15.10 -6.74
C ARG A 94 6.14 -16.59 -6.40
N GLN A 95 7.07 -17.08 -5.59
CA GLN A 95 7.05 -18.47 -5.14
C GLN A 95 5.79 -18.76 -4.32
N ARG A 96 5.43 -17.90 -3.37
CA ARG A 96 4.21 -18.07 -2.57
C ARG A 96 2.96 -18.04 -3.45
N LEU A 97 2.89 -17.12 -4.39
CA LEU A 97 1.77 -16.97 -5.32
C LEU A 97 1.57 -18.23 -6.19
N SER A 98 2.66 -18.93 -6.55
CA SER A 98 2.62 -20.17 -7.34
C SER A 98 1.91 -21.33 -6.64
N TYR A 99 1.69 -21.25 -5.33
CA TYR A 99 0.92 -22.26 -4.57
C TYR A 99 -0.60 -22.04 -4.62
N ASN A 100 -1.06 -20.90 -5.15
CA ASN A 100 -2.48 -20.70 -5.40
C ASN A 100 -3.02 -21.73 -6.40
N GLN A 101 -4.23 -22.21 -6.17
CA GLN A 101 -4.94 -23.10 -7.11
C GLN A 101 -5.82 -22.32 -8.10
N ILE A 102 -5.99 -21.01 -7.87
CA ILE A 102 -6.72 -20.09 -8.74
C ILE A 102 -5.80 -19.51 -9.83
N SER A 103 -6.41 -18.92 -10.87
CA SER A 103 -5.65 -18.28 -11.94
C SER A 103 -4.95 -17.00 -11.46
N LYS A 104 -3.89 -16.56 -12.17
CA LYS A 104 -3.25 -15.26 -11.95
C LYS A 104 -4.27 -14.12 -12.03
N GLU A 105 -5.21 -14.19 -12.93
CA GLU A 105 -6.27 -13.20 -13.11
C GLU A 105 -7.22 -13.14 -11.90
N ASP A 106 -7.59 -14.28 -11.33
CA ASP A 106 -8.45 -14.30 -10.15
C ASP A 106 -7.70 -13.82 -8.90
N SER A 107 -6.41 -14.14 -8.78
CA SER A 107 -5.53 -13.59 -7.76
C SER A 107 -5.44 -12.06 -7.87
N ARG A 108 -5.27 -11.51 -9.07
CA ARG A 108 -5.28 -10.06 -9.34
C ARG A 108 -6.63 -9.41 -8.95
N LYS A 109 -7.76 -10.06 -9.25
CA LYS A 109 -9.09 -9.59 -8.82
C LYS A 109 -9.26 -9.54 -7.30
N ILE A 110 -8.65 -10.48 -6.57
CA ILE A 110 -8.63 -10.44 -5.10
C ILE A 110 -7.86 -9.19 -4.64
N MET A 111 -6.69 -8.91 -5.22
CA MET A 111 -5.91 -7.72 -4.91
C MET A 111 -6.69 -6.43 -5.19
N GLN A 112 -7.32 -6.32 -6.34
CA GLN A 112 -8.11 -5.14 -6.76
C GLN A 112 -9.25 -4.81 -5.80
N LYS A 113 -9.89 -5.83 -5.24
CA LYS A 113 -10.98 -5.67 -4.26
C LYS A 113 -10.47 -5.36 -2.84
N THR A 114 -9.18 -5.57 -2.58
CA THR A 114 -8.60 -5.45 -1.24
C THR A 114 -7.66 -4.25 -1.12
N ASN A 115 -6.98 -3.87 -2.20
CA ASN A 115 -6.03 -2.77 -2.24
C ASN A 115 -6.69 -1.52 -2.85
N PRO A 116 -6.96 -0.49 -2.05
CA PRO A 116 -7.52 0.75 -2.60
C PRO A 116 -6.51 1.41 -3.55
N LYS A 117 -7.02 1.98 -4.64
CA LYS A 117 -6.24 2.82 -5.57
C LYS A 117 -6.07 4.23 -5.04
N PHE A 118 -7.02 4.67 -4.22
CA PHE A 118 -7.00 5.97 -3.58
C PHE A 118 -7.09 5.85 -2.06
N VAL A 119 -6.23 6.59 -1.38
CA VAL A 119 -6.30 6.89 0.05
C VAL A 119 -6.12 8.39 0.24
N LEU A 120 -6.91 8.99 1.14
CA LEU A 120 -6.75 10.42 1.43
C LEU A 120 -5.42 10.66 2.15
N ARG A 121 -4.50 11.28 1.44
CA ARG A 121 -3.18 11.63 1.96
C ARG A 121 -3.21 13.00 2.61
N ASN A 122 -2.47 13.17 3.68
CA ASN A 122 -2.45 14.42 4.44
C ASN A 122 -2.11 15.65 3.58
N TYR A 123 -1.20 15.54 2.62
CA TYR A 123 -0.84 16.66 1.76
C TYR A 123 -2.00 17.08 0.83
N LEU A 124 -2.82 16.13 0.37
CA LEU A 124 -4.03 16.44 -0.43
C LEU A 124 -5.07 17.17 0.41
N LEU A 125 -5.21 16.76 1.68
CA LEU A 125 -6.10 17.46 2.61
C LEU A 125 -5.59 18.86 2.92
N TYR A 126 -4.26 19.03 3.08
CA TYR A 126 -3.63 20.33 3.29
C TYR A 126 -3.91 21.28 2.12
N ASP A 127 -3.67 20.84 0.88
CA ASP A 127 -3.96 21.63 -0.32
C ASP A 127 -5.46 21.96 -0.44
N CYS A 128 -6.30 20.97 -0.15
CA CYS A 128 -7.75 21.14 -0.18
C CYS A 128 -8.23 22.23 0.80
N ILE A 129 -7.71 22.23 2.01
CA ILE A 129 -8.06 23.26 3.01
C ILE A 129 -7.60 24.64 2.52
N ALA A 130 -6.38 24.76 2.00
CA ALA A 130 -5.87 26.02 1.48
C ALA A 130 -6.71 26.56 0.30
N GLU A 131 -7.13 25.69 -0.63
CA GLU A 131 -8.01 26.09 -1.72
C GLU A 131 -9.40 26.51 -1.22
N MET A 132 -9.97 25.81 -0.24
CA MET A 132 -11.26 26.16 0.35
C MET A 132 -11.22 27.51 1.08
N GLU A 133 -10.12 27.87 1.72
CA GLU A 133 -9.93 29.20 2.33
C GLU A 133 -9.93 30.33 1.28
N GLU A 134 -9.55 30.03 0.04
CA GLU A 134 -9.66 30.93 -1.11
C GLU A 134 -11.04 30.90 -1.80
N GLY A 135 -11.97 30.09 -1.29
CA GLY A 135 -13.32 29.92 -1.85
C GLY A 135 -13.39 28.97 -3.05
N LYS A 136 -12.35 28.17 -3.30
CA LYS A 136 -12.29 27.13 -4.34
C LYS A 136 -12.73 25.79 -3.77
N THR A 137 -13.62 25.07 -4.46
CA THR A 137 -14.13 23.76 -4.00
C THR A 137 -13.79 22.59 -4.93
N GLU A 138 -13.14 22.86 -6.05
CA GLU A 138 -12.91 21.84 -7.10
C GLU A 138 -12.10 20.65 -6.58
N LEU A 139 -11.02 20.90 -5.80
CA LEU A 139 -10.22 19.84 -5.22
C LEU A 139 -11.01 19.04 -4.17
N PHE A 140 -11.84 19.72 -3.35
CA PHE A 140 -12.71 19.06 -2.39
C PHE A 140 -13.67 18.09 -3.09
N ASP A 141 -14.34 18.53 -4.16
CA ASP A 141 -15.30 17.72 -4.90
C ASP A 141 -14.63 16.49 -5.54
N LYS A 142 -13.40 16.65 -6.09
CA LYS A 142 -12.61 15.53 -6.61
C LYS A 142 -12.22 14.53 -5.52
N LEU A 143 -11.71 15.02 -4.38
CA LEU A 143 -11.32 14.15 -3.25
C LEU A 143 -12.53 13.42 -2.68
N TRP A 144 -13.65 14.11 -2.54
CA TRP A 144 -14.92 13.52 -2.09
C TRP A 144 -15.39 12.41 -3.02
N ASN A 145 -15.34 12.63 -4.34
CA ASN A 145 -15.71 11.63 -5.33
C ASN A 145 -14.76 10.42 -5.30
N ALA A 146 -13.46 10.64 -5.19
CA ALA A 146 -12.46 9.57 -5.09
C ALA A 146 -12.67 8.71 -3.83
N LEU A 147 -13.03 9.32 -2.70
CA LEU A 147 -13.33 8.61 -1.44
C LEU A 147 -14.59 7.74 -1.51
N GLN A 148 -15.57 8.07 -2.37
CA GLN A 148 -16.74 7.22 -2.58
C GLN A 148 -16.39 5.94 -3.36
N LYS A 149 -15.28 5.93 -4.10
CA LYS A 149 -14.86 4.81 -4.95
C LYS A 149 -13.35 4.52 -4.81
N PRO A 150 -12.89 4.17 -3.61
CA PRO A 150 -11.46 4.09 -3.31
C PRO A 150 -10.72 2.98 -4.07
N TYR A 151 -11.43 2.01 -4.64
CA TYR A 151 -10.87 0.90 -5.41
C TYR A 151 -10.84 1.17 -6.94
N GLU A 152 -11.37 2.31 -7.38
CA GLU A 152 -11.33 2.76 -8.76
C GLU A 152 -10.26 3.87 -8.93
N GLU A 153 -9.51 3.85 -10.02
CA GLU A 153 -8.57 4.93 -10.35
C GLU A 153 -9.29 6.04 -11.14
N ILE A 154 -10.10 6.84 -10.44
CA ILE A 154 -10.89 7.90 -11.07
C ILE A 154 -10.02 9.11 -11.42
N TYR A 155 -9.06 9.44 -10.55
CA TYR A 155 -8.15 10.58 -10.67
C TYR A 155 -6.71 10.10 -10.56
N PRO A 156 -6.04 9.76 -11.69
CA PRO A 156 -4.66 9.28 -11.69
C PRO A 156 -3.67 10.23 -11.01
N GLU A 157 -3.96 11.54 -11.03
CA GLU A 157 -3.15 12.55 -10.35
C GLU A 157 -3.07 12.35 -8.82
N PHE A 158 -3.98 11.60 -8.23
CA PHE A 158 -3.95 11.26 -6.80
C PHE A 158 -3.22 9.95 -6.50
N SER A 159 -2.97 9.14 -7.53
CA SER A 159 -2.26 7.85 -7.44
C SER A 159 -0.74 8.03 -7.53
N VAL A 160 -0.21 9.04 -6.83
CA VAL A 160 1.21 9.36 -6.79
C VAL A 160 1.73 9.43 -5.36
N LYS A 161 3.03 9.22 -5.16
CA LYS A 161 3.65 9.40 -3.85
C LYS A 161 3.60 10.87 -3.42
N ARG A 162 3.71 11.13 -2.10
CA ARG A 162 3.79 12.49 -1.58
C ARG A 162 4.92 13.25 -2.27
N PRO A 163 4.63 14.43 -2.87
CA PRO A 163 5.66 15.29 -3.45
C PRO A 163 6.67 15.77 -2.40
N GLU A 164 7.95 15.90 -2.79
CA GLU A 164 9.05 16.33 -1.91
C GLU A 164 8.80 17.67 -1.23
N LYS A 165 8.08 18.60 -1.87
CA LYS A 165 7.73 19.91 -1.30
C LYS A 165 6.98 19.82 0.04
N TYR A 166 6.39 18.65 0.37
CA TYR A 166 5.71 18.41 1.65
C TYR A 166 6.59 17.68 2.67
N GLU A 167 7.87 17.43 2.35
CA GLU A 167 8.81 16.84 3.29
C GLU A 167 9.02 17.77 4.48
N GLY A 168 8.90 17.25 5.69
CA GLY A 168 9.02 18.05 6.92
C GLY A 168 7.87 19.01 7.22
N VAL A 169 6.88 19.13 6.32
CA VAL A 169 5.70 19.99 6.58
C VAL A 169 4.82 19.35 7.64
N VAL A 170 4.56 20.11 8.71
CA VAL A 170 3.70 19.69 9.83
C VAL A 170 2.28 19.43 9.30
N GLY A 171 1.72 18.29 9.66
CA GLY A 171 0.42 17.83 9.17
C GLY A 171 0.43 17.12 7.81
N CYS A 172 1.56 17.19 7.06
CA CYS A 172 1.70 16.48 5.77
C CYS A 172 2.60 15.25 5.87
N SER A 173 3.79 15.40 6.44
CA SER A 173 4.78 14.32 6.56
C SER A 173 5.21 14.04 7.99
N SER A 174 4.96 14.96 8.91
CA SER A 174 5.19 14.80 10.34
C SER A 174 3.88 14.93 11.12
N LEU A 175 3.77 14.25 12.25
CA LEU A 175 2.62 14.39 13.14
C LEU A 175 2.53 15.83 13.64
N SER A 176 1.34 16.45 13.52
CA SER A 176 1.07 17.70 14.19
C SER A 176 0.56 17.40 15.59
N CYS A 177 1.28 17.85 16.62
CA CYS A 177 0.83 17.82 18.02
C CYS A 177 -0.04 19.04 18.34
N SER A 178 -0.88 19.47 17.42
CA SER A 178 -1.88 20.52 17.70
C SER A 178 -3.22 19.85 18.00
N SER A 179 -3.44 19.55 19.24
CA SER A 179 -4.76 19.34 19.84
C SER A 179 -5.08 20.50 20.75
#